data_3d8ef94fd47c6d8bc9832c1cd105dc14
#
_entry.id   3d8ef94fd47c6d8bc9832c1cd105dc14
#
_cell.length_a   1.000
_cell.length_b   1.000
_cell.length_c   1.000
_cell.angle_alpha   90.00
_cell.angle_beta   90.00
_cell.angle_gamma   90.00
#
_symmetry.space_group_name_H-M   'P 1'
#
loop_
_entity.id
_entity.type
_entity.pdbx_description
1 polymer ?
#
loop_
_entity_poly.entity_id
_entity_poly.type
_entity_poly.pdbx_seq_one_letter_code
_entity_poly.pdbx_strand_id
1 'polypeptide(L)' 'MKSDRFLIKAAELYYRDGLSQQEIAKKLHTSRTSISRALIQARNEGYVQIRIQYP' A
#
# COMPACT_ATOMS: atom_id res chain seq x y z
N MET A 1 -10.22 5.56 -11.76
CA MET A 1 -10.44 5.07 -10.39
C MET A 1 -9.59 3.83 -10.17
N LYS A 2 -8.88 3.77 -9.06
CA LYS A 2 -8.01 2.62 -8.80
C LYS A 2 -8.84 1.46 -8.29
N SER A 3 -8.52 0.27 -8.79
CA SER A 3 -9.24 -0.91 -8.37
C SER A 3 -8.79 -1.36 -6.97
N ASP A 4 -9.64 -2.12 -6.31
CA ASP A 4 -9.31 -2.68 -4.99
C ASP A 4 -8.07 -3.58 -5.06
N ARG A 5 -7.89 -4.28 -6.17
CA ARG A 5 -6.72 -5.14 -6.37
C ARG A 5 -5.44 -4.34 -6.34
N PHE A 6 -5.45 -3.14 -6.94
CA PHE A 6 -4.27 -2.27 -6.93
C PHE A 6 -3.96 -1.83 -5.50
N LEU A 7 -4.99 -1.42 -4.76
CA LEU A 7 -4.81 -0.99 -3.37
C LEU A 7 -4.28 -2.11 -2.49
N ILE A 8 -4.84 -3.29 -2.63
CA ILE A 8 -4.42 -4.45 -1.85
C ILE A 8 -2.99 -4.83 -2.21
N LYS A 9 -2.64 -4.83 -3.49
CA LYS A 9 -1.30 -5.19 -3.91
C LYS A 9 -0.26 -4.20 -3.38
N ALA A 10 -0.55 -2.91 -3.48
CA ALA A 10 0.35 -1.89 -2.96
C ALA A 10 0.54 -2.05 -1.45
N ALA A 11 -0.55 -2.30 -0.73
CA ALA A 11 -0.49 -2.48 0.72
C ALA A 11 0.32 -3.72 1.09
N GLU A 12 0.14 -4.83 0.38
CA GLU A 12 0.91 -6.04 0.64
C GLU A 12 2.40 -5.82 0.45
N LEU A 13 2.77 -5.15 -0.63
CA LEU A 13 4.17 -4.89 -0.92
C LEU A 13 4.79 -3.99 0.13
N TYR A 14 4.03 -3.04 0.64
CA TYR A 14 4.55 -2.09 1.61
C TYR A 14 4.59 -2.67 3.03
N TYR A 15 3.47 -3.21 3.51
CA TYR A 15 3.35 -3.62 4.90
C TYR A 15 3.85 -5.04 5.16
N ARG A 16 3.69 -5.93 4.20
CA ARG A 16 4.13 -7.31 4.37
C ARG A 16 5.56 -7.53 3.89
N ASP A 17 5.86 -7.05 2.69
CA ASP A 17 7.15 -7.31 2.06
C ASP A 17 8.21 -6.26 2.35
N GLY A 18 7.83 -5.14 2.97
CA GLY A 18 8.78 -4.13 3.41
C GLY A 18 9.38 -3.27 2.30
N LEU A 19 8.76 -3.22 1.14
CA LEU A 19 9.26 -2.41 0.04
C LEU A 19 8.99 -0.93 0.27
N SER A 20 9.89 -0.08 -0.21
CA SER A 20 9.67 1.36 -0.16
C SER A 20 8.60 1.76 -1.17
N GLN A 21 8.01 2.94 -0.97
CA GLN A 21 7.00 3.44 -1.91
C GLN A 21 7.57 3.59 -3.32
N GLN A 22 8.83 4.01 -3.42
CA GLN A 22 9.50 4.16 -4.70
C GLN A 22 9.68 2.81 -5.39
N GLU A 23 10.08 1.80 -4.63
CA GLU A 23 10.22 0.44 -5.17
C GLU A 23 8.88 -0.11 -5.66
N ILE A 24 7.83 0.13 -4.89
CA ILE A 24 6.49 -0.31 -5.29
C ILE A 24 6.04 0.39 -6.56
N ALA A 25 6.32 1.70 -6.65
CA ALA A 25 5.96 2.47 -7.83
C ALA A 25 6.62 1.90 -9.10
N LYS A 26 7.88 1.52 -8.99
CA LYS A 26 8.58 0.88 -10.10
C LYS A 26 7.97 -0.46 -10.45
N LYS A 27 7.70 -1.26 -9.44
CA LYS A 27 7.17 -2.62 -9.63
C LYS A 27 5.79 -2.60 -10.26
N LEU A 28 4.96 -1.64 -9.87
CA LEU A 28 3.59 -1.54 -10.38
C LEU A 28 3.45 -0.55 -11.53
N HIS A 29 4.57 -0.06 -12.06
CA HIS A 29 4.61 0.84 -13.22
C HIS A 29 3.75 2.09 -13.02
N THR A 30 3.94 2.75 -11.88
CA THR A 30 3.19 3.95 -11.55
C THR A 30 4.09 4.94 -10.80
N SER A 31 3.54 6.09 -10.41
CA SER A 31 4.31 7.11 -9.71
C SER A 31 4.31 6.84 -8.21
N ARG A 32 5.31 7.38 -7.52
CA ARG A 32 5.38 7.29 -6.07
C ARG A 32 4.16 7.96 -5.43
N THR A 33 3.70 9.08 -6.01
CA THR A 33 2.51 9.77 -5.51
C THR A 33 1.28 8.87 -5.57
N SER A 34 1.14 8.11 -6.66
CA SER A 34 0.03 7.15 -6.78
C SER A 34 0.10 6.09 -5.69
N ILE A 35 1.29 5.60 -5.37
CA ILE A 35 1.45 4.60 -4.32
C ILE A 35 1.11 5.20 -2.96
N SER A 36 1.59 6.42 -2.68
CA SER A 36 1.30 7.08 -1.41
C SER A 36 -0.21 7.22 -1.21
N ARG A 37 -0.92 7.66 -2.24
CA ARG A 37 -2.39 7.80 -2.17
C ARG A 37 -3.08 6.45 -2.03
N ALA A 38 -2.58 5.44 -2.74
CA ALA A 38 -3.16 4.10 -2.67
C ALA A 38 -3.04 3.51 -1.27
N LEU A 39 -1.92 3.74 -0.60
CA LEU A 39 -1.72 3.24 0.75
C LEU A 39 -2.67 3.92 1.74
N ILE A 40 -2.85 5.24 1.60
CA ILE A 40 -3.80 5.96 2.44
C ILE A 40 -5.22 5.44 2.21
N GLN A 41 -5.61 5.26 0.97
CA GLN A 41 -6.93 4.77 0.63
C GLN A 41 -7.14 3.34 1.15
N ALA A 42 -6.13 2.49 1.01
CA ALA A 42 -6.22 1.11 1.50
C ALA A 42 -6.46 1.07 3.01
N ARG A 43 -5.81 1.96 3.75
CA ARG A 43 -6.03 2.06 5.19
C ARG A 43 -7.44 2.54 5.50
N ASN A 44 -7.90 3.56 4.78
CA ASN A 44 -9.23 4.13 5.01
C ASN A 44 -10.35 3.14 4.69
N GLU A 45 -10.12 2.25 3.74
CA GLU A 45 -11.12 1.25 3.37
C GLU A 45 -10.97 -0.06 4.14
N GLY A 46 -10.05 -0.12 5.08
CA GLY A 46 -9.92 -1.28 5.96
C GLY A 46 -9.16 -2.45 5.37
N TYR A 47 -8.46 -2.28 4.27
CA TYR A 47 -7.64 -3.35 3.70
C TYR A 47 -6.35 -3.59 4.47
N VAL A 48 -6.00 -2.67 5.36
CA VAL A 48 -4.80 -2.79 6.18
C VAL A 48 -5.21 -2.72 7.64
N GLN A 49 -4.85 -3.74 8.40
CA GLN A 49 -5.05 -3.75 9.84
C GLN A 49 -3.70 -3.62 10.51
N ILE A 50 -3.49 -2.51 11.17
CA ILE A 50 -2.26 -2.28 11.92
C ILE A 50 -2.55 -2.68 13.36
N ARG A 51 -1.88 -3.75 13.81
CA ARG A 51 -1.98 -4.17 15.20
C ARG A 51 -0.80 -3.63 15.97
N ILE A 52 -1.09 -2.85 16.98
CA ILE A 52 -0.07 -2.39 17.91
C ILE A 52 -0.10 -3.34 19.09
N GLN A 53 1.00 -4.07 19.26
CA GLN A 53 1.13 -4.97 20.40
C GLN A 53 1.96 -4.28 21.47
N TYR A 54 1.37 -4.16 22.63
CA TYR A 54 2.10 -3.65 23.79
C TYR A 54 2.64 -4.81 24.58
N PRO A 55 3.89 -4.70 25.08
CA PRO A 55 4.49 -5.75 25.91
C PRO A 55 3.72 -5.95 27.21
#